data_e126b9ada054548319b13c0e01aeef87
#
_entry.id   e126b9ada054548319b13c0e01aeef87
#
_cell.length_a   1.000
_cell.length_b   1.000
_cell.length_c   1.000
_cell.angle_alpha   90.00
_cell.angle_beta   90.00
_cell.angle_gamma   90.00
#
_symmetry.space_group_name_H-M   'P 1'
#
loop_
_entity.id
_entity.type
_entity.pdbx_description
1 polymer ?
#
loop_
_entity_poly.entity_id
_entity_poly.type
_entity_poly.pdbx_seq_one_letter_code
_entity_poly.pdbx_strand_id
1 'polypeptide(L)'
;SSDLGSGGGGASPPGGPAAASPRATAAFRAFRISYVALYSLMMAGDWLQGPYIYRLYSSYGYEKGSVARLFIAGFCSSMVFGTAVGALGDRYGRKRMCLAYAAVYSLACLTKHSSRFGVLLVGRMLAGVATSLLFSAFEAWLVAAHAAKGFDAALLGSVFSAATLYGNGLAAIVAGVVASFLVDGLGFGLTAPFDLAILCFAVGGAFVASGWDENFGAARHAEGVSLAAQLGGALGVVRRDRRVLLLGGCQALFEATMYIFVFLWTPALSPRGERVPHGFVFATFMLCCMIGSSCVGALQGRRSTGPLGYMGPVFLVAAAALATPAALHVVGAGGAEEGAPPPGGGGIGAAGRVQVVAFCVFEACVGAFWPSLMQLRSVFVPEDVRATVINLFRVPLNLFVCVVLFNVELLPLPAFFGLASLLALGAHFCLAGLRREADKESGARL
;
A
#
# COMPACT_ATOMS: atom_id res chain seq x y z
N SER A 1 -81.95 -14.25 4.65
CA SER A 1 -81.02 -14.85 3.72
C SER A 1 -80.10 -13.80 3.16
N SER A 2 -79.05 -13.53 3.76
CA SER A 2 -77.69 -14.07 3.93
C SER A 2 -77.03 -14.43 2.63
N ASP A 3 -76.09 -13.58 2.19
CA ASP A 3 -74.97 -14.02 1.40
C ASP A 3 -73.72 -13.22 1.79
N LEU A 4 -72.71 -13.91 2.36
CA LEU A 4 -71.40 -13.50 2.72
C LEU A 4 -70.49 -13.81 1.54
N GLY A 5 -69.99 -12.75 0.87
CA GLY A 5 -68.90 -12.83 -0.15
C GLY A 5 -67.54 -12.58 0.47
N SER A 6 -66.76 -13.63 0.67
CA SER A 6 -65.36 -13.57 1.10
C SER A 6 -64.47 -13.13 -0.04
N GLY A 7 -63.94 -11.92 0.04
CA GLY A 7 -62.89 -11.40 -0.83
C GLY A 7 -61.51 -11.74 -0.20
N GLY A 8 -60.86 -12.80 -0.66
CA GLY A 8 -59.47 -13.14 -0.33
C GLY A 8 -58.51 -12.24 -1.13
N GLY A 9 -57.99 -11.18 -0.50
CA GLY A 9 -56.88 -10.43 -1.01
C GLY A 9 -55.56 -11.21 -0.84
N GLY A 10 -55.14 -11.87 -1.91
CA GLY A 10 -53.81 -12.47 -1.99
C GLY A 10 -52.75 -11.37 -2.03
N ALA A 11 -52.05 -11.14 -0.90
CA ALA A 11 -50.84 -10.35 -0.88
C ALA A 11 -49.76 -11.10 -1.63
N SER A 12 -49.34 -10.56 -2.76
CA SER A 12 -48.15 -11.01 -3.49
C SER A 12 -46.92 -10.89 -2.58
N PRO A 13 -46.02 -11.88 -2.57
CA PRO A 13 -44.79 -11.77 -1.79
C PRO A 13 -43.92 -10.60 -2.32
N PRO A 14 -43.13 -9.93 -1.46
CA PRO A 14 -42.26 -8.83 -1.88
C PRO A 14 -41.29 -9.36 -2.90
N GLY A 15 -41.27 -8.74 -4.07
CA GLY A 15 -40.40 -9.11 -5.19
C GLY A 15 -38.94 -9.13 -4.76
N GLY A 16 -38.28 -10.24 -4.98
CA GLY A 16 -36.82 -10.35 -4.89
C GLY A 16 -36.14 -9.29 -5.78
N PRO A 17 -34.88 -8.96 -5.55
CA PRO A 17 -34.17 -7.93 -6.31
C PRO A 17 -34.31 -8.19 -7.81
N ALA A 18 -34.89 -7.24 -8.53
CA ALA A 18 -35.13 -7.33 -9.96
C ALA A 18 -33.79 -7.59 -10.67
N ALA A 19 -33.69 -8.67 -11.43
CA ALA A 19 -32.50 -8.99 -12.22
C ALA A 19 -32.15 -7.79 -13.11
N ALA A 20 -30.94 -7.27 -12.96
CA ALA A 20 -30.45 -6.13 -13.71
C ALA A 20 -30.61 -6.40 -15.22
N SER A 21 -31.11 -5.42 -15.97
CA SER A 21 -31.28 -5.58 -17.41
C SER A 21 -29.95 -5.90 -18.09
N PRO A 22 -29.93 -6.69 -19.18
CA PRO A 22 -28.69 -7.00 -19.92
C PRO A 22 -27.89 -5.77 -20.33
N ARG A 23 -28.57 -4.66 -20.64
CA ARG A 23 -27.93 -3.37 -20.96
C ARG A 23 -27.25 -2.74 -19.72
N ALA A 24 -27.86 -2.78 -18.55
CA ALA A 24 -27.26 -2.27 -17.32
C ALA A 24 -26.03 -3.10 -16.93
N THR A 25 -26.08 -4.41 -17.11
CA THR A 25 -24.96 -5.31 -16.85
C THR A 25 -23.78 -5.03 -17.83
N ALA A 26 -24.05 -4.80 -19.11
CA ALA A 26 -23.03 -4.45 -20.12
C ALA A 26 -22.41 -3.08 -19.81
N ALA A 27 -23.22 -2.07 -19.45
CA ALA A 27 -22.72 -0.74 -19.09
C ALA A 27 -21.83 -0.76 -17.85
N PHE A 28 -22.22 -1.51 -16.82
CA PHE A 28 -21.38 -1.70 -15.61
C PHE A 28 -20.07 -2.42 -15.96
N ARG A 29 -20.10 -3.47 -16.77
CA ARG A 29 -18.89 -4.20 -17.18
C ARG A 29 -17.93 -3.28 -17.94
N ALA A 30 -18.41 -2.46 -18.87
CA ALA A 30 -17.58 -1.49 -19.59
C ALA A 30 -16.96 -0.46 -18.64
N PHE A 31 -17.75 0.10 -17.73
CA PHE A 31 -17.29 1.03 -16.70
C PHE A 31 -16.18 0.40 -15.82
N ARG A 32 -16.41 -0.82 -15.31
CA ARG A 32 -15.43 -1.55 -14.49
C ARG A 32 -14.12 -1.78 -15.24
N ILE A 33 -14.19 -2.28 -16.50
CA ILE A 33 -13.00 -2.55 -17.31
C ILE A 33 -12.23 -1.26 -17.58
N SER A 34 -12.91 -0.18 -17.97
CA SER A 34 -12.29 1.13 -18.23
C SER A 34 -11.56 1.67 -17.01
N TYR A 35 -12.21 1.66 -15.84
CA TYR A 35 -11.61 2.13 -14.60
C TYR A 35 -10.40 1.27 -14.19
N VAL A 36 -10.56 -0.06 -14.15
CA VAL A 36 -9.51 -0.98 -13.71
C VAL A 36 -8.29 -0.91 -14.63
N ALA A 37 -8.49 -0.85 -15.94
CA ALA A 37 -7.39 -0.74 -16.90
C ALA A 37 -6.61 0.57 -16.72
N LEU A 38 -7.32 1.70 -16.58
CA LEU A 38 -6.70 3.00 -16.35
C LEU A 38 -5.97 3.05 -15.00
N TYR A 39 -6.63 2.61 -13.93
CA TYR A 39 -6.01 2.57 -12.59
C TYR A 39 -4.77 1.68 -12.58
N SER A 40 -4.82 0.51 -13.23
CA SER A 40 -3.65 -0.38 -13.35
C SER A 40 -2.50 0.25 -14.13
N LEU A 41 -2.79 1.05 -15.17
CA LEU A 41 -1.76 1.79 -15.91
C LEU A 41 -1.10 2.86 -15.03
N MET A 42 -1.89 3.61 -14.25
CA MET A 42 -1.38 4.60 -13.30
C MET A 42 -0.54 3.96 -12.19
N MET A 43 -0.99 2.81 -11.68
CA MET A 43 -0.25 2.01 -10.71
C MET A 43 1.04 1.44 -11.30
N ALA A 44 1.03 0.99 -12.57
CA ALA A 44 2.25 0.51 -13.23
C ALA A 44 3.33 1.61 -13.30
N GLY A 45 2.95 2.86 -13.59
CA GLY A 45 3.86 4.00 -13.54
C GLY A 45 4.46 4.25 -12.15
N ASP A 46 3.70 4.04 -11.09
CA ASP A 46 4.20 4.11 -9.70
C ASP A 46 5.16 2.95 -9.39
N TRP A 47 4.79 1.71 -9.70
CA TRP A 47 5.58 0.51 -9.42
C TRP A 47 6.88 0.42 -10.22
N LEU A 48 6.95 0.97 -11.44
CA LEU A 48 8.17 1.01 -12.27
C LEU A 48 9.35 1.68 -11.56
N GLN A 49 9.08 2.65 -10.70
CA GLN A 49 10.11 3.43 -10.01
C GLN A 49 10.74 2.67 -8.82
N GLY A 50 9.96 1.80 -8.18
CA GLY A 50 10.32 1.16 -6.91
C GLY A 50 11.66 0.42 -6.93
N PRO A 51 11.91 -0.51 -7.87
CA PRO A 51 13.10 -1.36 -7.86
C PRO A 51 14.44 -0.62 -8.00
N TYR A 52 14.44 0.52 -8.72
CA TYR A 52 15.69 1.17 -9.12
C TYR A 52 15.96 2.52 -8.45
N ILE A 53 15.02 3.08 -7.67
CA ILE A 53 15.14 4.41 -7.06
C ILE A 53 16.36 4.52 -6.12
N TYR A 54 16.59 3.50 -5.27
CA TYR A 54 17.73 3.47 -4.36
C TYR A 54 19.05 3.37 -5.17
N ARG A 55 19.11 2.43 -6.12
CA ARG A 55 20.29 2.19 -6.98
C ARG A 55 20.63 3.43 -7.82
N LEU A 56 19.61 4.14 -8.32
CA LEU A 56 19.81 5.40 -9.06
C LEU A 56 20.49 6.45 -8.19
N TYR A 57 20.02 6.68 -6.96
CA TYR A 57 20.64 7.67 -6.08
C TYR A 57 22.07 7.28 -5.69
N SER A 58 22.33 6.01 -5.44
CA SER A 58 23.66 5.48 -5.17
C SER A 58 24.59 5.66 -6.38
N SER A 59 24.09 5.50 -7.62
CA SER A 59 24.90 5.71 -8.83
C SER A 59 25.28 7.17 -9.05
N TYR A 60 24.56 8.12 -8.45
CA TYR A 60 24.92 9.55 -8.43
C TYR A 60 25.96 9.90 -7.34
N GLY A 61 26.46 8.90 -6.61
CA GLY A 61 27.46 9.08 -5.55
C GLY A 61 26.87 9.44 -4.19
N TYR A 62 25.55 9.29 -3.99
CA TYR A 62 24.94 9.57 -2.69
C TYR A 62 25.10 8.40 -1.73
N GLU A 63 25.62 8.67 -0.56
CA GLU A 63 25.70 7.76 0.56
C GLU A 63 24.33 7.46 1.16
N LYS A 64 24.23 6.38 1.92
CA LYS A 64 23.01 5.86 2.55
C LYS A 64 22.22 6.94 3.30
N GLY A 65 22.88 7.82 4.05
CA GLY A 65 22.20 8.90 4.78
C GLY A 65 21.62 9.98 3.88
N SER A 66 22.30 10.32 2.78
CA SER A 66 21.76 11.27 1.78
C SER A 66 20.54 10.67 1.08
N VAL A 67 20.60 9.39 0.72
CA VAL A 67 19.46 8.67 0.16
C VAL A 67 18.30 8.63 1.15
N ALA A 68 18.57 8.37 2.44
CA ALA A 68 17.56 8.40 3.49
C ALA A 68 16.87 9.77 3.60
N ARG A 69 17.62 10.87 3.53
CA ARG A 69 17.05 12.24 3.53
C ARG A 69 16.08 12.48 2.38
N LEU A 70 16.36 11.94 1.19
CA LEU A 70 15.45 11.99 0.06
C LEU A 70 14.16 11.21 0.32
N PHE A 71 14.25 10.02 0.93
CA PHE A 71 13.06 9.22 1.29
C PHE A 71 12.22 9.92 2.37
N ILE A 72 12.87 10.48 3.41
CA ILE A 72 12.20 11.28 4.46
C ILE A 72 11.41 12.43 3.84
N ALA A 73 11.99 13.17 2.90
CA ALA A 73 11.29 14.27 2.23
C ALA A 73 10.02 13.80 1.52
N GLY A 74 10.04 12.62 0.87
CA GLY A 74 8.88 12.01 0.26
C GLY A 74 7.81 11.63 1.28
N PHE A 75 8.19 10.97 2.39
CA PHE A 75 7.26 10.58 3.45
C PHE A 75 6.64 11.79 4.17
N CYS A 76 7.45 12.80 4.51
CA CYS A 76 6.97 14.04 5.10
C CYS A 76 6.00 14.77 4.17
N SER A 77 6.32 14.87 2.89
CA SER A 77 5.46 15.48 1.88
C SER A 77 4.12 14.73 1.77
N SER A 78 4.15 13.39 1.68
CA SER A 78 2.94 12.57 1.63
C SER A 78 2.10 12.71 2.91
N MET A 79 2.72 12.80 4.08
CA MET A 79 2.03 12.99 5.35
C MET A 79 1.29 14.33 5.41
N VAL A 80 1.96 15.42 5.01
CA VAL A 80 1.38 16.78 5.04
C VAL A 80 0.27 16.92 4.00
N PHE A 81 0.55 16.56 2.75
CA PHE A 81 -0.42 16.74 1.66
C PHE A 81 -1.55 15.69 1.70
N GLY A 82 -1.30 14.49 2.22
CA GLY A 82 -2.32 13.43 2.35
C GLY A 82 -3.54 13.85 3.17
N THR A 83 -3.36 14.74 4.14
CA THR A 83 -4.47 15.29 4.94
C THR A 83 -5.33 16.28 4.17
N ALA A 84 -4.77 17.00 3.20
CA ALA A 84 -5.45 18.05 2.45
C ALA A 84 -6.04 17.57 1.11
N VAL A 85 -5.51 16.50 0.52
CA VAL A 85 -5.86 16.05 -0.84
C VAL A 85 -7.34 15.73 -0.99
N GLY A 86 -7.97 15.11 0.01
CA GLY A 86 -9.40 14.81 -0.01
C GLY A 86 -10.25 16.07 -0.14
N ALA A 87 -9.99 17.08 0.72
CA ALA A 87 -10.69 18.35 0.71
C ALA A 87 -10.46 19.15 -0.59
N LEU A 88 -9.25 19.09 -1.13
CA LEU A 88 -8.92 19.69 -2.43
C LEU A 88 -9.71 19.04 -3.58
N GLY A 89 -9.80 17.70 -3.58
CA GLY A 89 -10.57 16.94 -4.57
C GLY A 89 -12.07 17.28 -4.53
N ASP A 90 -12.63 17.39 -3.34
CA ASP A 90 -14.03 17.75 -3.16
C ASP A 90 -14.33 19.20 -3.61
N ARG A 91 -13.38 20.11 -3.46
CA ARG A 91 -13.52 21.53 -3.83
C ARG A 91 -13.22 21.79 -5.31
N TYR A 92 -12.11 21.25 -5.82
CA TYR A 92 -11.60 21.58 -7.17
C TYR A 92 -12.00 20.59 -8.24
N GLY A 93 -12.52 19.42 -7.86
CA GLY A 93 -12.94 18.36 -8.76
C GLY A 93 -11.96 17.18 -8.74
N ARG A 94 -12.52 15.98 -8.69
CA ARG A 94 -11.77 14.74 -8.52
C ARG A 94 -11.04 14.29 -9.79
N LYS A 95 -11.64 14.53 -10.97
CA LYS A 95 -10.97 14.35 -12.27
C LYS A 95 -9.71 15.21 -12.37
N ARG A 96 -9.81 16.50 -11.98
CA ARG A 96 -8.66 17.42 -11.96
C ARG A 96 -7.55 16.93 -11.03
N MET A 97 -7.90 16.31 -9.89
CA MET A 97 -6.90 15.72 -8.99
C MET A 97 -6.21 14.50 -9.61
N CYS A 98 -6.93 13.67 -10.37
CA CYS A 98 -6.32 12.56 -11.12
C CYS A 98 -5.38 13.06 -12.24
N LEU A 99 -5.71 14.16 -12.92
CA LEU A 99 -4.82 14.81 -13.88
C LEU A 99 -3.61 15.45 -13.20
N ALA A 100 -3.82 16.10 -12.04
CA ALA A 100 -2.73 16.64 -11.23
C ALA A 100 -1.75 15.54 -10.79
N TYR A 101 -2.25 14.34 -10.42
CA TYR A 101 -1.42 13.17 -10.16
C TYR A 101 -0.47 12.87 -11.33
N ALA A 102 -1.03 12.71 -12.54
CA ALA A 102 -0.23 12.38 -13.72
C ALA A 102 0.84 13.43 -14.01
N ALA A 103 0.48 14.73 -13.92
CA ALA A 103 1.41 15.83 -14.15
C ALA A 103 2.50 15.92 -13.09
N VAL A 104 2.13 15.89 -11.79
CA VAL A 104 3.06 16.02 -10.66
C VAL A 104 4.02 14.84 -10.63
N TYR A 105 3.51 13.61 -10.88
CA TYR A 105 4.39 12.45 -10.87
C TYR A 105 5.32 12.39 -12.08
N SER A 106 4.88 12.83 -13.26
CA SER A 106 5.77 12.99 -14.42
C SER A 106 6.89 13.98 -14.14
N LEU A 107 6.57 15.13 -13.52
CA LEU A 107 7.59 16.08 -13.08
C LEU A 107 8.56 15.48 -12.06
N ALA A 108 8.06 14.69 -11.11
CA ALA A 108 8.90 13.96 -10.15
C ALA A 108 9.84 12.97 -10.86
N CYS A 109 9.38 12.26 -11.90
CA CYS A 109 10.22 11.36 -12.69
C CYS A 109 11.29 12.13 -13.49
N LEU A 110 10.95 13.26 -14.10
CA LEU A 110 11.90 14.10 -14.82
C LEU A 110 13.07 14.58 -13.95
N THR A 111 12.86 14.83 -12.65
CA THR A 111 13.93 15.19 -11.72
C THR A 111 15.03 14.13 -11.60
N LYS A 112 14.72 12.85 -11.95
CA LYS A 112 15.67 11.74 -11.84
C LYS A 112 16.82 11.80 -12.85
N HIS A 113 16.68 12.61 -13.88
CA HIS A 113 17.79 12.87 -14.85
C HIS A 113 18.84 13.84 -14.31
N SER A 114 18.59 14.48 -13.16
CA SER A 114 19.56 15.38 -12.52
C SER A 114 20.26 14.68 -11.35
N SER A 115 21.59 14.77 -11.29
CA SER A 115 22.35 14.31 -10.14
C SER A 115 22.39 15.33 -8.97
N ARG A 116 21.78 16.53 -9.11
CA ARG A 116 21.79 17.56 -8.07
C ARG A 116 20.83 17.20 -6.94
N PHE A 117 21.33 17.14 -5.69
CA PHE A 117 20.54 16.79 -4.51
C PHE A 117 19.26 17.62 -4.35
N GLY A 118 19.33 18.94 -4.52
CA GLY A 118 18.15 19.82 -4.39
C GLY A 118 17.06 19.51 -5.42
N VAL A 119 17.43 19.14 -6.66
CA VAL A 119 16.46 18.73 -7.70
C VAL A 119 15.80 17.39 -7.34
N LEU A 120 16.60 16.43 -6.87
CA LEU A 120 16.10 15.14 -6.41
C LEU A 120 15.21 15.28 -5.18
N LEU A 121 15.54 16.20 -4.26
CA LEU A 121 14.74 16.50 -3.07
C LEU A 121 13.35 17.03 -3.47
N VAL A 122 13.30 18.02 -4.38
CA VAL A 122 12.03 18.53 -4.94
C VAL A 122 11.25 17.39 -5.60
N GLY A 123 11.93 16.55 -6.41
CA GLY A 123 11.30 15.39 -7.03
C GLY A 123 10.72 14.39 -6.02
N ARG A 124 11.38 14.19 -4.87
CA ARG A 124 10.83 13.33 -3.80
C ARG A 124 9.61 13.95 -3.12
N MET A 125 9.62 15.26 -2.90
CA MET A 125 8.45 15.97 -2.38
C MET A 125 7.26 15.87 -3.34
N LEU A 126 7.49 16.08 -4.65
CA LEU A 126 6.45 15.91 -5.69
C LEU A 126 5.92 14.47 -5.72
N ALA A 127 6.80 13.47 -5.63
CA ALA A 127 6.40 12.07 -5.55
C ALA A 127 5.52 11.78 -4.32
N GLY A 128 5.83 12.37 -3.16
CA GLY A 128 4.99 12.26 -1.96
C GLY A 128 3.59 12.85 -2.14
N VAL A 129 3.48 14.01 -2.79
CA VAL A 129 2.18 14.61 -3.17
C VAL A 129 1.43 13.68 -4.12
N ALA A 130 2.12 13.18 -5.18
CA ALA A 130 1.53 12.28 -6.17
C ALA A 130 1.02 10.98 -5.53
N THR A 131 1.78 10.36 -4.63
CA THR A 131 1.35 9.17 -3.89
C THR A 131 0.05 9.43 -3.10
N SER A 132 -0.05 10.59 -2.46
CA SER A 132 -1.28 10.97 -1.75
C SER A 132 -2.48 11.12 -2.69
N LEU A 133 -2.27 11.68 -3.88
CA LEU A 133 -3.30 11.80 -4.92
C LEU A 133 -3.72 10.42 -5.47
N LEU A 134 -2.76 9.51 -5.69
CA LEU A 134 -3.03 8.16 -6.20
C LEU A 134 -4.01 7.38 -5.32
N PHE A 135 -3.76 7.37 -4.02
CA PHE A 135 -4.54 6.59 -3.06
C PHE A 135 -5.83 7.28 -2.59
N SER A 136 -6.12 8.50 -3.04
CA SER A 136 -7.34 9.21 -2.63
C SER A 136 -8.20 9.66 -3.80
N ALA A 137 -7.64 10.30 -4.82
CA ALA A 137 -8.42 10.93 -5.88
C ALA A 137 -9.11 9.92 -6.80
N PHE A 138 -8.42 8.83 -7.16
CA PHE A 138 -8.96 7.79 -8.03
C PHE A 138 -10.10 7.01 -7.35
N GLU A 139 -9.95 6.67 -6.08
CA GLU A 139 -11.00 6.03 -5.30
C GLU A 139 -12.22 6.95 -5.14
N ALA A 140 -12.00 8.21 -4.75
CA ALA A 140 -13.06 9.19 -4.57
C ALA A 140 -13.83 9.43 -5.89
N TRP A 141 -13.11 9.53 -7.02
CA TRP A 141 -13.75 9.65 -8.33
C TRP A 141 -14.60 8.43 -8.67
N LEU A 142 -14.06 7.21 -8.45
CA LEU A 142 -14.77 5.96 -8.71
C LEU A 142 -16.10 5.88 -7.95
N VAL A 143 -16.06 6.12 -6.64
CA VAL A 143 -17.25 6.04 -5.78
C VAL A 143 -18.35 6.99 -6.28
N ALA A 144 -17.99 8.24 -6.57
CA ALA A 144 -18.95 9.22 -7.05
C ALA A 144 -19.47 8.91 -8.47
N ALA A 145 -18.60 8.48 -9.39
CA ALA A 145 -19.00 8.12 -10.75
C ALA A 145 -19.91 6.87 -10.77
N HIS A 146 -19.61 5.88 -9.90
CA HIS A 146 -20.42 4.69 -9.72
C HIS A 146 -21.84 5.06 -9.24
N ALA A 147 -21.94 5.90 -8.22
CA ALA A 147 -23.22 6.37 -7.68
C ALA A 147 -24.00 7.22 -8.71
N ALA A 148 -23.32 8.14 -9.41
CA ALA A 148 -23.94 8.99 -10.44
C ALA A 148 -24.51 8.21 -11.62
N LYS A 149 -23.93 7.05 -11.95
CA LYS A 149 -24.43 6.13 -13.00
C LYS A 149 -25.57 5.21 -12.48
N GLY A 150 -25.93 5.28 -11.22
CA GLY A 150 -27.02 4.50 -10.62
C GLY A 150 -26.71 3.00 -10.54
N PHE A 151 -25.45 2.60 -10.50
CA PHE A 151 -25.09 1.19 -10.32
C PHE A 151 -25.33 0.74 -8.88
N ASP A 152 -25.69 -0.54 -8.70
CA ASP A 152 -25.90 -1.13 -7.38
C ASP A 152 -24.63 -1.00 -6.52
N ALA A 153 -24.78 -0.46 -5.30
CA ALA A 153 -23.68 -0.28 -4.35
C ALA A 153 -22.91 -1.57 -4.05
N ALA A 154 -23.60 -2.74 -4.05
CA ALA A 154 -22.97 -4.05 -3.85
C ALA A 154 -21.92 -4.39 -4.92
N LEU A 155 -22.02 -3.82 -6.13
CA LEU A 155 -21.10 -4.06 -7.24
C LEU A 155 -19.77 -3.29 -7.08
N LEU A 156 -19.75 -2.21 -6.29
CA LEU A 156 -18.55 -1.37 -6.07
C LEU A 156 -17.38 -2.18 -5.49
N GLY A 157 -17.67 -3.09 -4.57
CA GLY A 157 -16.67 -4.00 -3.99
C GLY A 157 -15.93 -4.85 -5.04
N SER A 158 -16.64 -5.24 -6.11
CA SER A 158 -16.05 -5.99 -7.22
C SER A 158 -15.07 -5.16 -8.06
N VAL A 159 -15.29 -3.84 -8.14
CA VAL A 159 -14.37 -2.92 -8.83
C VAL A 159 -13.11 -2.72 -7.99
N PHE A 160 -13.24 -2.50 -6.68
CA PHE A 160 -12.09 -2.38 -5.77
C PHE A 160 -11.25 -3.64 -5.74
N SER A 161 -11.87 -4.81 -5.66
CA SER A 161 -11.14 -6.09 -5.70
C SER A 161 -10.37 -6.26 -7.00
N ALA A 162 -10.96 -5.93 -8.14
CA ALA A 162 -10.27 -5.98 -9.43
C ALA A 162 -9.14 -4.94 -9.51
N ALA A 163 -9.36 -3.69 -9.06
CA ALA A 163 -8.34 -2.65 -9.03
C ALA A 163 -7.14 -3.05 -8.16
N THR A 164 -7.38 -3.67 -7.01
CA THR A 164 -6.31 -4.19 -6.14
C THR A 164 -5.56 -5.34 -6.80
N LEU A 165 -6.26 -6.32 -7.39
CA LEU A 165 -5.64 -7.47 -8.03
C LEU A 165 -4.78 -7.04 -9.22
N TYR A 166 -5.33 -6.24 -10.12
CA TYR A 166 -4.64 -5.84 -11.36
C TYR A 166 -3.68 -4.68 -11.14
N GLY A 167 -4.03 -3.67 -10.33
CA GLY A 167 -3.21 -2.48 -10.09
C GLY A 167 -2.10 -2.72 -9.06
N ASN A 168 -2.41 -3.28 -7.89
CA ASN A 168 -1.40 -3.49 -6.85
C ASN A 168 -0.71 -4.85 -6.94
N GLY A 169 -1.33 -5.86 -7.54
CA GLY A 169 -0.74 -7.17 -7.72
C GLY A 169 -0.04 -7.32 -9.07
N LEU A 170 -0.83 -7.53 -10.14
CA LEU A 170 -0.28 -7.86 -11.46
C LEU A 170 0.57 -6.74 -12.05
N ALA A 171 0.13 -5.47 -11.94
CA ALA A 171 0.89 -4.33 -12.47
C ALA A 171 2.25 -4.19 -11.78
N ALA A 172 2.35 -4.45 -10.46
CA ALA A 172 3.61 -4.42 -9.73
C ALA A 172 4.59 -5.50 -10.23
N ILE A 173 4.11 -6.73 -10.46
CA ILE A 173 4.92 -7.83 -11.00
C ILE A 173 5.43 -7.47 -12.39
N VAL A 174 4.52 -7.05 -13.29
CA VAL A 174 4.86 -6.67 -14.67
C VAL A 174 5.84 -5.49 -14.67
N ALA A 175 5.62 -4.47 -13.85
CA ALA A 175 6.51 -3.32 -13.73
C ALA A 175 7.92 -3.73 -13.29
N GLY A 176 8.05 -4.63 -12.32
CA GLY A 176 9.34 -5.18 -11.90
C GLY A 176 10.08 -5.91 -13.01
N VAL A 177 9.39 -6.78 -13.75
CA VAL A 177 9.96 -7.52 -14.89
C VAL A 177 10.37 -6.55 -16.03
N VAL A 178 9.49 -5.62 -16.38
CA VAL A 178 9.75 -4.62 -17.43
C VAL A 178 10.91 -3.71 -17.05
N ALA A 179 10.96 -3.23 -15.81
CA ALA A 179 12.06 -2.40 -15.32
C ALA A 179 13.41 -3.15 -15.39
N SER A 180 13.44 -4.44 -15.00
CA SER A 180 14.65 -5.27 -15.12
C SER A 180 15.04 -5.49 -16.60
N PHE A 181 14.09 -5.74 -17.46
CA PHE A 181 14.36 -5.90 -18.87
C PHE A 181 14.94 -4.63 -19.51
N LEU A 182 14.42 -3.44 -19.16
CA LEU A 182 14.94 -2.16 -19.66
C LEU A 182 16.35 -1.88 -19.16
N VAL A 183 16.61 -2.08 -17.87
CA VAL A 183 17.88 -1.71 -17.24
C VAL A 183 18.94 -2.78 -17.42
N ASP A 184 18.63 -4.02 -17.05
CA ASP A 184 19.61 -5.11 -16.97
C ASP A 184 19.65 -5.90 -18.28
N GLY A 185 18.54 -5.97 -19.05
CA GLY A 185 18.44 -6.67 -20.34
C GLY A 185 18.90 -5.82 -21.53
N LEU A 186 18.29 -4.63 -21.70
CA LEU A 186 18.57 -3.74 -22.83
C LEU A 186 19.67 -2.70 -22.54
N GLY A 187 20.03 -2.50 -21.27
CA GLY A 187 21.08 -1.55 -20.91
C GLY A 187 20.71 -0.06 -21.08
N PHE A 188 19.41 0.30 -21.07
CA PHE A 188 18.96 1.68 -21.28
C PHE A 188 19.28 2.63 -20.11
N GLY A 189 19.92 2.12 -19.04
CA GLY A 189 20.29 2.91 -17.90
C GLY A 189 19.22 2.95 -16.79
N LEU A 190 19.62 3.49 -15.63
CA LEU A 190 18.78 3.46 -14.42
C LEU A 190 17.59 4.42 -14.47
N THR A 191 17.56 5.37 -15.41
CA THR A 191 16.44 6.32 -15.58
C THR A 191 15.32 5.75 -16.46
N ALA A 192 15.57 4.72 -17.27
CA ALA A 192 14.61 4.16 -18.23
C ALA A 192 13.25 3.73 -17.58
N PRO A 193 13.19 3.12 -16.39
CA PRO A 193 11.91 2.84 -15.74
C PRO A 193 11.11 4.10 -15.40
N PHE A 194 11.78 5.22 -15.09
CA PHE A 194 11.14 6.51 -14.80
C PHE A 194 10.61 7.15 -16.08
N ASP A 195 11.31 7.00 -17.21
CA ASP A 195 10.86 7.48 -18.52
C ASP A 195 9.62 6.72 -18.99
N LEU A 196 9.61 5.39 -18.81
CA LEU A 196 8.42 4.59 -19.09
C LEU A 196 7.26 4.94 -18.14
N ALA A 197 7.54 5.28 -16.87
CA ALA A 197 6.51 5.76 -15.95
C ALA A 197 5.88 7.09 -16.43
N ILE A 198 6.67 8.02 -16.95
CA ILE A 198 6.16 9.26 -17.57
C ILE A 198 5.21 8.93 -18.71
N LEU A 199 5.56 7.97 -19.58
CA LEU A 199 4.69 7.53 -20.66
C LEU A 199 3.37 6.96 -20.12
N CYS A 200 3.41 6.10 -19.11
CA CYS A 200 2.21 5.58 -18.44
C CYS A 200 1.32 6.71 -17.90
N PHE A 201 1.90 7.71 -17.24
CA PHE A 201 1.17 8.86 -16.70
C PHE A 201 0.60 9.76 -17.81
N ALA A 202 1.35 9.99 -18.88
CA ALA A 202 0.87 10.79 -20.02
C ALA A 202 -0.30 10.10 -20.73
N VAL A 203 -0.19 8.81 -21.04
CA VAL A 203 -1.26 8.03 -21.67
C VAL A 203 -2.48 7.96 -20.75
N GLY A 204 -2.28 7.60 -19.47
CA GLY A 204 -3.37 7.53 -18.50
C GLY A 204 -4.02 8.90 -18.26
N GLY A 205 -3.23 9.99 -18.20
CA GLY A 205 -3.73 11.35 -18.12
C GLY A 205 -4.58 11.75 -19.31
N ALA A 206 -4.16 11.37 -20.52
CA ALA A 206 -4.95 11.60 -21.75
C ALA A 206 -6.30 10.85 -21.69
N PHE A 207 -6.32 9.61 -21.23
CA PHE A 207 -7.56 8.86 -21.02
C PHE A 207 -8.47 9.51 -19.97
N VAL A 208 -7.92 9.98 -18.84
CA VAL A 208 -8.71 10.72 -17.83
C VAL A 208 -9.27 12.00 -18.44
N ALA A 209 -8.46 12.76 -19.18
CA ALA A 209 -8.88 14.03 -19.77
C ALA A 209 -10.04 13.86 -20.76
N SER A 210 -9.99 12.84 -21.61
CA SER A 210 -10.95 12.62 -22.70
C SER A 210 -12.18 11.80 -22.28
N GLY A 211 -12.02 10.84 -21.34
CA GLY A 211 -13.03 9.81 -21.07
C GLY A 211 -13.78 9.94 -19.75
N TRP A 212 -13.26 10.74 -18.79
CA TRP A 212 -13.88 10.88 -17.49
C TRP A 212 -14.67 12.18 -17.36
N ASP A 213 -15.84 12.10 -16.73
CA ASP A 213 -16.59 13.28 -16.34
C ASP A 213 -16.06 13.86 -15.02
N GLU A 214 -16.17 15.18 -14.84
CA GLU A 214 -15.81 15.80 -13.57
C GLU A 214 -16.87 15.47 -12.52
N ASN A 215 -16.40 15.16 -11.31
CA ASN A 215 -17.28 15.02 -10.16
C ASN A 215 -16.68 15.69 -8.92
N PHE A 216 -17.57 16.10 -8.02
CA PHE A 216 -17.24 16.86 -6.81
C PHE A 216 -17.74 16.12 -5.58
N GLY A 217 -17.16 16.40 -4.42
CA GLY A 217 -17.65 15.86 -3.15
C GLY A 217 -18.90 16.59 -2.66
N ALA A 218 -19.68 15.92 -1.80
CA ALA A 218 -20.84 16.52 -1.13
C ALA A 218 -20.46 17.74 -0.25
N ALA A 219 -19.20 17.85 0.14
CA ALA A 219 -18.67 18.98 0.92
C ALA A 219 -18.76 20.35 0.21
N ARG A 220 -19.09 20.39 -1.08
CA ARG A 220 -19.41 21.67 -1.76
C ARG A 220 -20.66 22.36 -1.17
N HIS A 221 -21.48 21.63 -0.41
CA HIS A 221 -22.74 22.08 0.19
C HIS A 221 -22.84 21.87 1.72
N ALA A 222 -21.86 21.22 2.35
CA ALA A 222 -21.83 21.00 3.78
C ALA A 222 -20.95 22.05 4.46
N GLU A 223 -21.56 23.05 5.08
CA GLU A 223 -20.89 23.97 5.97
C GLU A 223 -20.36 23.22 7.20
N GLY A 224 -19.01 23.15 7.32
CA GLY A 224 -18.38 23.48 8.56
C GLY A 224 -18.27 22.46 9.68
N VAL A 225 -17.87 21.19 9.48
CA VAL A 225 -17.13 20.53 10.57
C VAL A 225 -15.66 20.83 10.40
N SER A 226 -15.06 21.62 11.32
CA SER A 226 -13.65 21.97 11.21
C SER A 226 -12.77 20.71 11.26
N LEU A 227 -11.66 20.70 10.51
CA LEU A 227 -10.67 19.62 10.53
C LEU A 227 -10.22 19.30 11.97
N ALA A 228 -10.08 20.33 12.81
CA ALA A 228 -9.73 20.18 14.22
C ALA A 228 -10.80 19.39 15.01
N ALA A 229 -12.09 19.61 14.75
CA ALA A 229 -13.17 18.87 15.40
C ALA A 229 -13.20 17.40 14.94
N GLN A 230 -12.97 17.12 13.66
CA GLN A 230 -12.88 15.76 13.14
C GLN A 230 -11.69 14.99 13.74
N LEU A 231 -10.51 15.62 13.81
CA LEU A 231 -9.32 15.06 14.43
C LEU A 231 -9.52 14.86 15.94
N GLY A 232 -10.17 15.81 16.62
CA GLY A 232 -10.50 15.70 18.04
C GLY A 232 -11.44 14.52 18.33
N GLY A 233 -12.47 14.33 17.51
CA GLY A 233 -13.39 13.19 17.59
C GLY A 233 -12.68 11.85 17.39
N ALA A 234 -11.88 11.73 16.32
CA ALA A 234 -11.11 10.53 16.04
C ALA A 234 -10.11 10.19 17.16
N LEU A 235 -9.39 11.19 17.67
CA LEU A 235 -8.46 11.02 18.80
C LEU A 235 -9.21 10.60 20.08
N GLY A 236 -10.42 11.12 20.28
CA GLY A 236 -11.31 10.72 21.36
C GLY A 236 -11.66 9.23 21.30
N VAL A 237 -12.01 8.73 20.11
CA VAL A 237 -12.30 7.30 19.88
C VAL A 237 -11.07 6.43 20.17
N VAL A 238 -9.90 6.80 19.63
CA VAL A 238 -8.65 6.06 19.85
C VAL A 238 -8.27 5.99 21.33
N ARG A 239 -8.47 7.08 22.08
CA ARG A 239 -8.13 7.12 23.52
C ARG A 239 -9.13 6.35 24.39
N ARG A 240 -10.40 6.31 24.03
CA ARG A 240 -11.47 5.68 24.82
C ARG A 240 -11.63 4.20 24.54
N ASP A 241 -11.44 3.76 23.30
CA ASP A 241 -11.56 2.35 22.94
C ASP A 241 -10.18 1.69 22.80
N ARG A 242 -9.85 0.85 23.80
CA ARG A 242 -8.60 0.10 23.83
C ARG A 242 -8.42 -0.81 22.64
N ARG A 243 -9.49 -1.31 22.02
CA ARG A 243 -9.44 -2.16 20.82
C ARG A 243 -8.96 -1.36 19.62
N VAL A 244 -9.47 -0.15 19.46
CA VAL A 244 -9.05 0.78 18.39
C VAL A 244 -7.57 1.16 18.57
N LEU A 245 -7.15 1.43 19.80
CA LEU A 245 -5.74 1.73 20.12
C LEU A 245 -4.81 0.56 19.80
N LEU A 246 -5.19 -0.68 20.21
CA LEU A 246 -4.39 -1.89 19.94
C LEU A 246 -4.33 -2.22 18.44
N LEU A 247 -5.44 -2.01 17.72
CA LEU A 247 -5.48 -2.16 16.27
C LEU A 247 -4.56 -1.14 15.57
N GLY A 248 -4.59 0.11 16.02
CA GLY A 248 -3.70 1.17 15.54
C GLY A 248 -2.23 0.87 15.82
N GLY A 249 -1.91 0.35 17.01
CA GLY A 249 -0.58 -0.11 17.36
C GLY A 249 -0.11 -1.27 16.49
N CYS A 250 -0.96 -2.28 16.29
CA CYS A 250 -0.69 -3.41 15.40
C CYS A 250 -0.36 -2.93 13.97
N GLN A 251 -1.17 -2.03 13.43
CA GLN A 251 -0.96 -1.45 12.13
C GLN A 251 0.34 -0.65 12.05
N ALA A 252 0.54 0.30 12.95
CA ALA A 252 1.69 1.21 12.92
C ALA A 252 3.01 0.45 13.04
N LEU A 253 3.09 -0.55 13.91
CA LEU A 253 4.28 -1.36 14.11
C LEU A 253 4.60 -2.22 12.87
N PHE A 254 3.59 -2.89 12.29
CA PHE A 254 3.83 -3.73 11.12
C PHE A 254 4.09 -2.92 9.84
N GLU A 255 3.40 -1.81 9.63
CA GLU A 255 3.70 -0.92 8.51
C GLU A 255 5.10 -0.28 8.65
N ALA A 256 5.54 0.07 9.88
CA ALA A 256 6.91 0.55 10.10
C ALA A 256 7.96 -0.49 9.69
N THR A 257 7.70 -1.77 9.98
CA THR A 257 8.52 -2.90 9.51
C THR A 257 8.63 -2.92 8.00
N MET A 258 7.52 -2.74 7.29
CA MET A 258 7.49 -2.70 5.81
C MET A 258 8.30 -1.52 5.26
N TYR A 259 8.21 -0.32 5.84
CA TYR A 259 8.98 0.84 5.37
C TYR A 259 10.48 0.69 5.59
N ILE A 260 10.90 0.09 6.72
CA ILE A 260 12.31 -0.25 6.96
C ILE A 260 12.78 -1.24 5.89
N PHE A 261 11.99 -2.28 5.61
CA PHE A 261 12.30 -3.27 4.58
C PHE A 261 12.40 -2.61 3.19
N VAL A 262 11.42 -1.83 2.77
CA VAL A 262 11.39 -1.16 1.46
C VAL A 262 12.63 -0.28 1.24
N PHE A 263 13.13 0.37 2.28
CA PHE A 263 14.33 1.16 2.19
C PHE A 263 15.62 0.33 2.13
N LEU A 264 15.67 -0.81 2.85
CA LEU A 264 16.91 -1.53 3.11
C LEU A 264 17.10 -2.81 2.27
N TRP A 265 16.09 -3.33 1.60
CA TRP A 265 16.23 -4.58 0.85
C TRP A 265 17.28 -4.50 -0.28
N THR A 266 17.35 -3.35 -0.96
CA THR A 266 18.35 -3.11 -2.04
C THR A 266 19.78 -3.15 -1.51
N PRO A 267 20.18 -2.32 -0.52
CA PRO A 267 21.53 -2.40 0.03
C PRO A 267 21.83 -3.72 0.76
N ALA A 268 20.80 -4.40 1.28
CA ALA A 268 20.96 -5.69 1.95
C ALA A 268 21.34 -6.81 0.98
N LEU A 269 20.85 -6.78 -0.26
CA LEU A 269 21.14 -7.80 -1.28
C LEU A 269 22.38 -7.48 -2.13
N SER A 270 22.93 -6.26 -2.02
CA SER A 270 24.12 -5.82 -2.79
C SER A 270 25.17 -5.17 -1.89
N PRO A 271 25.60 -5.80 -0.77
CA PRO A 271 26.51 -5.19 0.20
C PRO A 271 27.90 -4.90 -0.39
N ARG A 272 28.33 -5.60 -1.42
CA ARG A 272 29.62 -5.45 -2.09
C ARG A 272 29.50 -4.99 -3.55
N GLY A 273 28.35 -4.44 -3.95
CA GLY A 273 28.10 -4.02 -5.33
C GLY A 273 27.81 -5.17 -6.31
N GLU A 274 27.33 -6.31 -5.81
CA GLU A 274 26.92 -7.45 -6.63
C GLU A 274 25.87 -7.03 -7.66
N ARG A 275 25.94 -7.64 -8.84
CA ARG A 275 24.95 -7.44 -9.90
C ARG A 275 23.67 -8.22 -9.58
N VAL A 276 22.76 -7.60 -8.84
CA VAL A 276 21.45 -8.15 -8.51
C VAL A 276 20.43 -7.62 -9.51
N PRO A 277 19.64 -8.50 -10.16
CA PRO A 277 18.54 -8.07 -11.03
C PRO A 277 17.36 -7.56 -10.18
N HIS A 278 17.48 -6.32 -9.69
CA HIS A 278 16.56 -5.73 -8.70
C HIS A 278 15.10 -5.79 -9.14
N GLY A 279 14.81 -5.62 -10.44
CA GLY A 279 13.46 -5.70 -10.96
C GLY A 279 12.86 -7.12 -10.87
N PHE A 280 13.65 -8.17 -11.15
CA PHE A 280 13.19 -9.56 -10.99
C PHE A 280 12.99 -9.93 -9.53
N VAL A 281 13.91 -9.50 -8.64
CA VAL A 281 13.77 -9.70 -7.20
C VAL A 281 12.49 -9.01 -6.71
N PHE A 282 12.27 -7.76 -7.12
CA PHE A 282 11.05 -7.02 -6.78
C PHE A 282 9.79 -7.72 -7.32
N ALA A 283 9.78 -8.18 -8.58
CA ALA A 283 8.66 -8.92 -9.16
C ALA A 283 8.37 -10.21 -8.34
N THR A 284 9.40 -10.89 -7.87
CA THR A 284 9.26 -12.08 -7.02
C THR A 284 8.66 -11.72 -5.67
N PHE A 285 9.05 -10.60 -5.05
CA PHE A 285 8.44 -10.08 -3.83
C PHE A 285 6.95 -9.79 -4.02
N MET A 286 6.58 -9.12 -5.09
CA MET A 286 5.18 -8.80 -5.40
C MET A 286 4.36 -10.05 -5.70
N LEU A 287 4.95 -11.06 -6.33
CA LEU A 287 4.30 -12.37 -6.52
C LEU A 287 4.04 -13.05 -5.16
N CYS A 288 5.02 -13.06 -4.25
CA CYS A 288 4.87 -13.61 -2.90
C CYS A 288 3.80 -12.84 -2.10
N CYS A 289 3.77 -11.50 -2.21
CA CYS A 289 2.74 -10.67 -1.60
C CYS A 289 1.34 -11.05 -2.14
N MET A 290 1.19 -11.23 -3.45
CA MET A 290 -0.08 -11.63 -4.06
C MET A 290 -0.51 -13.05 -3.62
N ILE A 291 0.45 -14.00 -3.50
CA ILE A 291 0.17 -15.35 -2.96
C ILE A 291 -0.31 -15.24 -1.52
N GLY A 292 0.37 -14.47 -0.67
CA GLY A 292 -0.02 -14.26 0.73
C GLY A 292 -1.44 -13.70 0.85
N SER A 293 -1.77 -12.69 0.04
CA SER A 293 -3.13 -12.12 -0.02
C SER A 293 -4.18 -13.15 -0.44
N SER A 294 -3.86 -13.99 -1.43
CA SER A 294 -4.74 -15.05 -1.92
C SER A 294 -4.99 -16.15 -0.89
N CYS A 295 -4.00 -16.42 -0.03
CA CYS A 295 -4.11 -17.42 1.05
C CYS A 295 -5.07 -17.01 2.17
N VAL A 296 -5.43 -15.72 2.28
CA VAL A 296 -6.29 -15.22 3.36
C VAL A 296 -7.64 -15.92 3.37
N GLY A 297 -8.26 -16.15 2.22
CA GLY A 297 -9.52 -16.88 2.11
C GLY A 297 -9.44 -18.30 2.69
N ALA A 298 -8.36 -19.03 2.41
CA ALA A 298 -8.13 -20.37 2.94
C ALA A 298 -7.81 -20.36 4.45
N LEU A 299 -7.13 -19.32 4.93
CA LEU A 299 -6.84 -19.14 6.36
C LEU A 299 -8.11 -18.83 7.17
N GLN A 300 -9.02 -18.04 6.61
CA GLN A 300 -10.32 -17.73 7.23
C GLN A 300 -11.20 -18.97 7.34
N GLY A 301 -11.24 -19.82 6.32
CA GLY A 301 -12.06 -21.04 6.34
C GLY A 301 -11.61 -22.09 7.36
N ARG A 302 -10.33 -22.07 7.77
CA ARG A 302 -9.76 -23.03 8.73
C ARG A 302 -9.89 -22.61 10.20
N ARG A 303 -10.13 -21.33 10.50
CA ARG A 303 -10.23 -20.80 11.88
C ARG A 303 -11.46 -19.94 12.03
N SER A 304 -12.37 -20.35 12.88
CA SER A 304 -13.65 -19.67 13.15
C SER A 304 -13.50 -18.23 13.71
N THR A 305 -12.29 -17.84 14.13
CA THR A 305 -12.00 -16.53 14.76
C THR A 305 -11.57 -15.44 13.78
N GLY A 306 -11.62 -15.71 12.47
CA GLY A 306 -11.23 -14.73 11.45
C GLY A 306 -9.78 -14.24 11.59
N PRO A 307 -9.47 -12.97 11.21
CA PRO A 307 -8.09 -12.43 11.25
C PRO A 307 -7.44 -12.46 12.63
N LEU A 308 -8.22 -12.32 13.72
CA LEU A 308 -7.70 -12.41 15.09
C LEU A 308 -7.08 -13.79 15.40
N GLY A 309 -7.50 -14.83 14.68
CA GLY A 309 -7.01 -16.20 14.90
C GLY A 309 -5.71 -16.53 14.16
N TYR A 310 -5.54 -16.06 12.93
CA TYR A 310 -4.40 -16.47 12.08
C TYR A 310 -3.30 -15.41 11.92
N MET A 311 -3.59 -14.12 12.15
CA MET A 311 -2.58 -13.06 11.97
C MET A 311 -1.45 -13.12 13.01
N GLY A 312 -1.70 -13.66 14.21
CA GLY A 312 -0.65 -13.85 15.21
C GLY A 312 0.54 -14.67 14.69
N PRO A 313 0.32 -15.91 14.20
CA PRO A 313 1.35 -16.67 13.50
C PRO A 313 1.99 -15.95 12.30
N VAL A 314 1.22 -15.19 11.51
CA VAL A 314 1.77 -14.42 10.37
C VAL A 314 2.81 -13.40 10.85
N PHE A 315 2.56 -12.67 11.94
CA PHE A 315 3.53 -11.74 12.50
C PHE A 315 4.78 -12.42 13.06
N LEU A 316 4.64 -13.61 13.66
CA LEU A 316 5.79 -14.37 14.14
C LEU A 316 6.66 -14.86 12.97
N VAL A 317 6.05 -15.33 11.87
CA VAL A 317 6.77 -15.73 10.65
C VAL A 317 7.46 -14.51 10.03
N ALA A 318 6.80 -13.35 9.96
CA ALA A 318 7.39 -12.12 9.48
C ALA A 318 8.60 -11.68 10.32
N ALA A 319 8.48 -11.76 11.65
CA ALA A 319 9.58 -11.46 12.57
C ALA A 319 10.78 -12.40 12.38
N ALA A 320 10.54 -13.69 12.25
CA ALA A 320 11.60 -14.69 11.98
C ALA A 320 12.28 -14.44 10.62
N ALA A 321 11.50 -14.13 9.57
CA ALA A 321 12.01 -13.80 8.26
C ALA A 321 12.95 -12.58 8.29
N LEU A 322 12.57 -11.53 9.01
CA LEU A 322 13.38 -10.32 9.15
C LEU A 322 14.56 -10.47 10.12
N ALA A 323 14.52 -11.42 11.06
CA ALA A 323 15.67 -11.75 11.87
C ALA A 323 16.78 -12.48 11.07
N THR A 324 16.44 -13.13 9.96
CA THR A 324 17.39 -13.92 9.14
C THR A 324 18.59 -13.10 8.65
N PRO A 325 18.46 -11.88 8.08
CA PRO A 325 19.60 -11.05 7.68
C PRO A 325 20.52 -10.72 8.85
N ALA A 326 19.96 -10.43 10.03
CA ALA A 326 20.75 -10.15 11.22
C ALA A 326 21.54 -11.38 11.69
N ALA A 327 20.91 -12.56 11.69
CA ALA A 327 21.53 -13.81 12.05
C ALA A 327 22.66 -14.21 11.08
N LEU A 328 22.43 -14.09 9.76
CA LEU A 328 23.44 -14.38 8.74
C LEU A 328 24.67 -13.48 8.88
N HIS A 329 24.48 -12.22 9.26
CA HIS A 329 25.59 -11.30 9.47
C HIS A 329 26.42 -11.67 10.70
N VAL A 330 25.77 -12.06 11.80
CA VAL A 330 26.47 -12.52 13.01
C VAL A 330 27.28 -13.80 12.74
N VAL A 331 26.70 -14.75 12.00
CA VAL A 331 27.38 -16.01 11.65
C VAL A 331 28.49 -15.77 10.63
N GLY A 332 28.29 -14.86 9.65
CA GLY A 332 29.28 -14.51 8.62
C GLY A 332 30.45 -13.67 9.15
N ALA A 333 30.23 -12.84 10.17
CA ALA A 333 31.31 -12.06 10.80
C ALA A 333 32.33 -12.93 11.56
N GLY A 334 31.99 -14.19 11.85
CA GLY A 334 32.94 -15.16 12.45
C GLY A 334 33.85 -15.91 11.47
N GLY A 335 33.67 -15.72 10.14
CA GLY A 335 34.38 -16.57 9.19
C GLY A 335 34.79 -15.93 7.83
N ALA A 336 34.52 -14.65 7.59
CA ALA A 336 34.89 -14.01 6.34
C ALA A 336 36.02 -13.00 6.55
N GLU A 337 37.20 -13.27 6.01
CA GLU A 337 38.27 -12.27 5.85
C GLU A 337 37.74 -11.05 5.09
N GLU A 338 37.79 -9.88 5.73
CA GLU A 338 37.61 -8.58 5.10
C GLU A 338 38.64 -8.43 3.98
N GLY A 339 38.24 -8.63 2.74
CA GLY A 339 39.14 -8.47 1.60
C GLY A 339 39.08 -9.54 0.52
N ALA A 340 38.38 -10.65 0.72
CA ALA A 340 38.25 -11.66 -0.32
C ALA A 340 37.39 -11.14 -1.49
N PRO A 341 37.90 -11.16 -2.74
CA PRO A 341 37.10 -10.80 -3.91
C PRO A 341 35.89 -11.72 -4.00
N PRO A 342 34.73 -11.23 -4.55
CA PRO A 342 33.56 -12.08 -4.72
C PRO A 342 33.93 -13.32 -5.53
N PRO A 343 33.48 -14.52 -5.17
CA PRO A 343 33.74 -15.73 -5.95
C PRO A 343 33.29 -15.48 -7.39
N GLY A 344 34.19 -15.72 -8.31
CA GLY A 344 34.04 -15.39 -9.72
C GLY A 344 32.75 -15.95 -10.33
N GLY A 345 31.83 -15.06 -10.60
CA GLY A 345 30.54 -15.34 -11.20
C GLY A 345 29.51 -14.37 -10.61
N GLY A 346 29.13 -13.31 -11.37
CA GLY A 346 28.33 -12.16 -10.96
C GLY A 346 26.90 -12.44 -10.47
N GLY A 347 26.69 -13.36 -9.54
CA GLY A 347 25.41 -13.74 -9.00
C GLY A 347 25.33 -13.63 -7.46
N ILE A 348 24.12 -13.68 -6.94
CA ILE A 348 23.82 -13.65 -5.49
C ILE A 348 24.46 -14.89 -4.82
N GLY A 349 25.33 -14.68 -3.82
CA GLY A 349 25.95 -15.74 -3.04
C GLY A 349 24.94 -16.57 -2.22
N ALA A 350 25.41 -17.67 -1.60
CA ALA A 350 24.53 -18.57 -0.83
C ALA A 350 23.75 -17.82 0.28
N ALA A 351 24.43 -16.98 1.06
CA ALA A 351 23.81 -16.17 2.10
C ALA A 351 22.76 -15.21 1.51
N GLY A 352 23.07 -14.54 0.40
CA GLY A 352 22.12 -13.67 -0.30
C GLY A 352 20.89 -14.40 -0.81
N ARG A 353 21.04 -15.66 -1.28
CA ARG A 353 19.89 -16.50 -1.69
C ARG A 353 18.97 -16.81 -0.52
N VAL A 354 19.52 -17.19 0.65
CA VAL A 354 18.74 -17.40 1.88
C VAL A 354 18.01 -16.11 2.27
N GLN A 355 18.67 -14.98 2.16
CA GLN A 355 18.08 -13.68 2.46
C GLN A 355 16.94 -13.33 1.51
N VAL A 356 17.05 -13.58 0.19
CA VAL A 356 15.96 -13.41 -0.78
C VAL A 356 14.76 -14.27 -0.40
N VAL A 357 14.98 -15.54 -0.03
CA VAL A 357 13.89 -16.43 0.41
C VAL A 357 13.20 -15.87 1.67
N ALA A 358 13.98 -15.42 2.65
CA ALA A 358 13.41 -14.79 3.86
C ALA A 358 12.59 -13.55 3.53
N PHE A 359 13.05 -12.71 2.61
CA PHE A 359 12.31 -11.54 2.14
C PHE A 359 11.03 -11.91 1.37
N CYS A 360 11.06 -12.98 0.57
CA CYS A 360 9.86 -13.52 -0.07
C CYS A 360 8.81 -14.00 0.96
N VAL A 361 9.25 -14.64 2.03
CA VAL A 361 8.37 -15.06 3.14
C VAL A 361 7.80 -13.84 3.85
N PHE A 362 8.61 -12.83 4.11
CA PHE A 362 8.14 -11.57 4.69
C PHE A 362 7.07 -10.90 3.80
N GLU A 363 7.30 -10.80 2.49
CA GLU A 363 6.34 -10.21 1.55
C GLU A 363 5.04 -11.03 1.44
N ALA A 364 5.09 -12.35 1.57
CA ALA A 364 3.87 -13.15 1.70
C ALA A 364 3.08 -12.79 2.98
N CYS A 365 3.77 -12.51 4.08
CA CYS A 365 3.12 -12.01 5.30
C CYS A 365 2.52 -10.61 5.10
N VAL A 366 3.19 -9.72 4.37
CA VAL A 366 2.66 -8.41 3.99
C VAL A 366 1.38 -8.56 3.15
N GLY A 367 1.39 -9.49 2.20
CA GLY A 367 0.20 -9.80 1.39
C GLY A 367 -0.99 -10.26 2.22
N ALA A 368 -0.76 -11.10 3.22
CA ALA A 368 -1.81 -11.54 4.14
C ALA A 368 -2.29 -10.42 5.10
N PHE A 369 -1.42 -9.47 5.43
CA PHE A 369 -1.71 -8.39 6.37
C PHE A 369 -2.80 -7.43 5.87
N TRP A 370 -2.69 -6.93 4.64
CA TRP A 370 -3.58 -5.88 4.15
C TRP A 370 -5.06 -6.23 4.16
N PRO A 371 -5.52 -7.36 3.56
CA PRO A 371 -6.94 -7.70 3.58
C PRO A 371 -7.42 -8.03 5.00
N SER A 372 -6.55 -8.61 5.83
CA SER A 372 -6.86 -8.91 7.23
C SER A 372 -7.05 -7.66 8.06
N LEU A 373 -6.16 -6.65 7.88
CA LEU A 373 -6.26 -5.36 8.55
C LEU A 373 -7.52 -4.60 8.14
N MET A 374 -7.86 -4.59 6.84
CA MET A 374 -9.09 -3.96 6.35
C MET A 374 -10.33 -4.57 7.01
N GLN A 375 -10.37 -5.89 7.17
CA GLN A 375 -11.46 -6.57 7.86
C GLN A 375 -11.49 -6.22 9.36
N LEU A 376 -10.35 -6.19 10.06
CA LEU A 376 -10.32 -5.77 11.47
C LEU A 376 -10.78 -4.32 11.65
N ARG A 377 -10.37 -3.42 10.75
CA ARG A 377 -10.83 -2.02 10.77
C ARG A 377 -12.34 -1.89 10.56
N SER A 378 -12.94 -2.71 9.69
CA SER A 378 -14.38 -2.67 9.46
C SER A 378 -15.19 -3.13 10.69
N VAL A 379 -14.59 -3.99 11.53
CA VAL A 379 -15.23 -4.51 12.75
C VAL A 379 -15.06 -3.57 13.95
N PHE A 380 -13.83 -3.05 14.16
CA PHE A 380 -13.48 -2.34 15.40
C PHE A 380 -13.50 -0.82 15.30
N VAL A 381 -13.41 -0.24 14.09
CA VAL A 381 -13.41 1.21 13.93
C VAL A 381 -14.77 1.70 13.45
N PRO A 382 -15.45 2.62 14.19
CA PRO A 382 -16.72 3.20 13.80
C PRO A 382 -16.67 3.83 12.41
N GLU A 383 -17.74 3.68 11.63
CA GLU A 383 -17.77 4.06 10.21
C GLU A 383 -17.64 5.57 10.00
N ASP A 384 -18.29 6.34 10.87
CA ASP A 384 -18.33 7.81 10.85
C ASP A 384 -16.96 8.48 11.00
N VAL A 385 -16.03 7.85 11.72
CA VAL A 385 -14.66 8.37 11.99
C VAL A 385 -13.55 7.53 11.36
N ARG A 386 -13.89 6.44 10.65
CA ARG A 386 -12.93 5.43 10.16
C ARG A 386 -11.80 6.03 9.34
N ALA A 387 -12.11 6.87 8.36
CA ALA A 387 -11.11 7.50 7.50
C ALA A 387 -10.13 8.37 8.30
N THR A 388 -10.65 9.15 9.25
CA THR A 388 -9.83 10.04 10.10
C THR A 388 -8.96 9.24 11.07
N VAL A 389 -9.49 8.16 11.67
CA VAL A 389 -8.72 7.25 12.56
C VAL A 389 -7.59 6.57 11.80
N ILE A 390 -7.84 6.09 10.58
CA ILE A 390 -6.81 5.46 9.73
C ILE A 390 -5.68 6.45 9.42
N ASN A 391 -6.02 7.70 9.09
CA ASN A 391 -5.01 8.73 8.84
C ASN A 391 -4.25 9.10 10.14
N LEU A 392 -4.94 9.11 11.28
CA LEU A 392 -4.31 9.36 12.58
C LEU A 392 -3.27 8.28 12.93
N PHE A 393 -3.51 7.00 12.60
CA PHE A 393 -2.53 5.92 12.79
C PHE A 393 -1.28 6.08 11.93
N ARG A 394 -1.39 6.72 10.76
CA ARG A 394 -0.25 6.97 9.87
C ARG A 394 0.69 8.06 10.36
N VAL A 395 0.22 8.99 11.21
CA VAL A 395 1.07 10.08 11.72
C VAL A 395 2.22 9.54 12.57
N PRO A 396 2.00 8.77 13.67
CA PRO A 396 3.10 8.22 14.47
C PRO A 396 3.95 7.23 13.66
N LEU A 397 3.37 6.48 12.74
CA LEU A 397 4.08 5.60 11.83
C LEU A 397 5.10 6.37 10.99
N ASN A 398 4.66 7.39 10.25
CA ASN A 398 5.54 8.16 9.38
C ASN A 398 6.61 8.91 10.17
N LEU A 399 6.26 9.45 11.33
CA LEU A 399 7.22 10.09 12.23
C LEU A 399 8.30 9.09 12.67
N PHE A 400 7.91 7.89 13.10
CA PHE A 400 8.83 6.83 13.49
C PHE A 400 9.76 6.44 12.34
N VAL A 401 9.22 6.22 11.14
CA VAL A 401 10.02 5.90 9.95
C VAL A 401 11.00 7.02 9.62
N CYS A 402 10.59 8.28 9.70
CA CYS A 402 11.48 9.42 9.50
C CYS A 402 12.63 9.44 10.53
N VAL A 403 12.33 9.17 11.81
CA VAL A 403 13.36 9.08 12.88
C VAL A 403 14.33 7.93 12.60
N VAL A 404 13.85 6.75 12.22
CA VAL A 404 14.69 5.59 11.89
C VAL A 404 15.58 5.88 10.70
N LEU A 405 15.03 6.46 9.63
CA LEU A 405 15.78 6.80 8.42
C LEU A 405 16.78 7.94 8.64
N PHE A 406 16.44 8.91 9.50
CA PHE A 406 17.36 9.99 9.86
C PHE A 406 18.63 9.46 10.58
N ASN A 407 18.46 8.40 11.36
CA ASN A 407 19.52 7.76 12.12
C ASN A 407 20.12 6.53 11.39
N VAL A 408 19.92 6.41 10.07
CA VAL A 408 20.30 5.20 9.32
C VAL A 408 21.82 4.97 9.25
N GLU A 409 22.62 6.01 9.48
CA GLU A 409 24.08 5.91 9.53
C GLU A 409 24.62 5.46 10.89
N LEU A 410 23.83 5.61 11.96
CA LEU A 410 24.27 5.29 13.33
C LEU A 410 24.29 3.78 13.62
N LEU A 411 23.51 2.99 12.88
CA LEU A 411 23.37 1.57 13.13
C LEU A 411 23.78 0.74 11.90
N PRO A 412 24.41 -0.42 12.10
CA PRO A 412 24.68 -1.35 11.02
C PRO A 412 23.39 -1.94 10.45
N LEU A 413 23.42 -2.35 9.19
CA LEU A 413 22.27 -2.91 8.48
C LEU A 413 21.54 -4.03 9.24
N PRO A 414 22.25 -4.99 9.89
CA PRO A 414 21.60 -6.04 10.66
C PRO A 414 20.78 -5.54 11.85
N ALA A 415 21.19 -4.44 12.48
CA ALA A 415 20.45 -3.86 13.59
C ALA A 415 19.07 -3.33 13.16
N PHE A 416 18.96 -2.77 11.94
CA PHE A 416 17.67 -2.35 11.39
C PHE A 416 16.74 -3.52 11.12
N PHE A 417 17.26 -4.65 10.62
CA PHE A 417 16.46 -5.86 10.45
C PHE A 417 16.07 -6.48 11.78
N GLY A 418 16.96 -6.42 12.79
CA GLY A 418 16.63 -6.77 14.17
C GLY A 418 15.51 -5.89 14.74
N LEU A 419 15.59 -4.57 14.54
CA LEU A 419 14.53 -3.63 14.92
C LEU A 419 13.21 -3.96 14.21
N ALA A 420 13.24 -4.20 12.90
CA ALA A 420 12.06 -4.57 12.14
C ALA A 420 11.42 -5.88 12.63
N SER A 421 12.25 -6.87 13.00
CA SER A 421 11.79 -8.11 13.65
C SER A 421 11.10 -7.84 14.99
N LEU A 422 11.67 -6.98 15.85
CA LEU A 422 11.06 -6.59 17.12
C LEU A 422 9.74 -5.83 16.95
N LEU A 423 9.64 -4.98 15.94
CA LEU A 423 8.38 -4.29 15.60
C LEU A 423 7.29 -5.29 15.16
N ALA A 424 7.64 -6.29 14.36
CA ALA A 424 6.71 -7.36 13.97
C ALA A 424 6.24 -8.18 15.18
N LEU A 425 7.13 -8.46 16.14
CA LEU A 425 6.76 -9.05 17.44
C LEU A 425 5.86 -8.14 18.25
N GLY A 426 6.11 -6.84 18.27
CA GLY A 426 5.24 -5.84 18.90
C GLY A 426 3.83 -5.85 18.30
N ALA A 427 3.72 -5.95 16.97
CA ALA A 427 2.43 -6.10 16.30
C ALA A 427 1.70 -7.39 16.72
N HIS A 428 2.42 -8.50 16.90
CA HIS A 428 1.87 -9.75 17.44
C HIS A 428 1.25 -9.54 18.84
N PHE A 429 1.97 -8.86 19.75
CA PHE A 429 1.47 -8.60 21.11
C PHE A 429 0.27 -7.64 21.11
N CYS A 430 0.25 -6.62 20.26
CA CYS A 430 -0.91 -5.75 20.07
C CYS A 430 -2.14 -6.56 19.62
N LEU A 431 -1.96 -7.46 18.64
CA LEU A 431 -3.05 -8.33 18.16
C LEU A 431 -3.54 -9.29 19.24
N ALA A 432 -2.62 -9.88 20.02
CA ALA A 432 -2.97 -10.75 21.15
C ALA A 432 -3.77 -9.98 22.22
N GLY A 433 -3.40 -8.73 22.49
CA GLY A 433 -4.16 -7.82 23.36
C GLY A 433 -5.55 -7.52 22.80
N LEU A 434 -5.65 -7.20 21.50
CA LEU A 434 -6.91 -6.96 20.81
C LEU A 434 -7.85 -8.15 20.89
N ARG A 435 -7.31 -9.36 20.67
CA ARG A 435 -8.09 -10.60 20.80
C ARG A 435 -8.63 -10.78 22.21
N ARG A 436 -7.81 -10.57 23.25
CA ARG A 436 -8.26 -10.66 24.66
C ARG A 436 -9.38 -9.68 24.98
N GLU A 437 -9.32 -8.45 24.50
CA GLU A 437 -10.37 -7.46 24.71
C GLU A 437 -11.67 -7.84 23.96
N ALA A 438 -11.58 -8.38 22.74
CA ALA A 438 -12.73 -8.88 21.98
C ALA A 438 -13.39 -10.10 22.66
N ASP A 439 -12.59 -11.03 23.19
CA ASP A 439 -13.09 -12.22 23.90
C ASP A 439 -13.82 -11.85 25.20
N LYS A 440 -13.33 -10.84 25.96
CA LYS A 440 -13.99 -10.33 27.17
C LYS A 440 -15.39 -9.78 26.88
N GLU A 441 -15.54 -9.03 25.78
CA GLU A 441 -16.83 -8.45 25.40
C GLU A 441 -17.83 -9.53 24.96
N SER A 442 -17.35 -10.55 24.26
CA SER A 442 -18.18 -11.68 23.85
C SER A 442 -18.65 -12.51 25.05
N GLY A 443 -17.78 -12.73 26.04
CA GLY A 443 -18.12 -13.42 27.29
C GLY A 443 -18.98 -12.60 28.24
N ALA A 444 -18.99 -11.28 28.14
CA ALA A 444 -19.86 -10.40 28.94
C ALA A 444 -21.30 -10.29 28.37
N ARG A 445 -21.51 -10.75 27.12
CA ARG A 445 -22.83 -10.77 26.45
C ARG A 445 -23.56 -12.12 26.57
N LEU A 446 -22.90 -13.15 27.11
CA LEU A 446 -23.45 -14.45 27.47
C LEU A 446 -23.78 -14.53 28.96
#